data_45e77d8ee34358a8777981ad66f74bb8
#
_entry.id   45e77d8ee34358a8777981ad66f74bb8
#
_cell.length_a   1.000
_cell.length_b   1.000
_cell.length_c   1.000
_cell.angle_alpha   90.00
_cell.angle_beta   90.00
_cell.angle_gamma   90.00
#
_symmetry.space_group_name_H-M   'P 1'
#
loop_
_entity.id
_entity.type
_entity.pdbx_description
1 polymer ?
#
loop_
_entity_poly.entity_id
_entity_poly.type
_entity_poly.pdbx_seq_one_letter_code
_entity_poly.pdbx_strand_id
1 'polypeptide(L)'
;MLVGGGIAFGPKPRNFATKLPRKVIQMGMRVALSARVKEHNLRIVESLEWPHMWPHTKTKNMVRRLKELGWDHKTLFVTGKDVVPTGLKQSTGNLLKVGTTTAHQVGVYDLVKWPRVVLDLEAAQWFEHQLGKPQLNRDVTVEHSVE
;
A
#
# COMPACT_ATOMS: atom_id res chain seq x y z
N MET A 1 1.56 -51.16 -23.75
CA MET A 1 1.91 -49.75 -23.84
C MET A 1 1.01 -49.14 -24.88
N LEU A 2 0.20 -48.14 -24.53
CA LEU A 2 -0.75 -47.56 -25.47
C LEU A 2 -0.02 -46.65 -26.46
N VAL A 3 -0.25 -46.84 -27.76
CA VAL A 3 0.29 -46.00 -28.81
C VAL A 3 -0.47 -44.65 -28.76
N GLY A 4 0.20 -43.57 -28.58
CA GLY A 4 -0.39 -42.22 -28.48
C GLY A 4 -0.11 -41.50 -27.16
N GLY A 5 0.61 -42.12 -26.27
CA GLY A 5 0.95 -41.56 -24.96
C GLY A 5 -0.18 -41.67 -23.94
N GLY A 6 0.18 -41.63 -22.71
CA GLY A 6 -0.73 -41.60 -21.55
C GLY A 6 -0.01 -41.16 -20.31
N ILE A 7 -0.69 -40.44 -19.45
CA ILE A 7 -0.14 -40.01 -18.16
C ILE A 7 -0.58 -41.03 -17.14
N ALA A 8 0.38 -41.76 -16.55
CA ALA A 8 0.09 -42.80 -15.53
C ALA A 8 -0.64 -42.20 -14.30
N PHE A 9 -0.19 -41.02 -13.88
CA PHE A 9 -0.86 -40.22 -12.84
C PHE A 9 -1.01 -38.77 -13.37
N GLY A 10 -2.27 -38.36 -13.51
CA GLY A 10 -2.57 -36.95 -13.88
C GLY A 10 -2.19 -35.95 -12.79
N PRO A 11 -2.12 -34.66 -13.13
CA PRO A 11 -1.84 -33.62 -12.16
C PRO A 11 -2.95 -33.56 -11.10
N LYS A 12 -2.56 -33.56 -9.83
CA LYS A 12 -3.49 -33.44 -8.71
C LYS A 12 -3.56 -31.98 -8.27
N PRO A 13 -4.76 -31.45 -7.98
CA PRO A 13 -4.90 -30.12 -7.39
C PRO A 13 -4.07 -29.99 -6.12
N ARG A 14 -3.21 -28.99 -6.06
CA ARG A 14 -2.37 -28.70 -4.89
C ARG A 14 -2.21 -27.20 -4.69
N ASN A 15 -1.92 -26.79 -3.46
CA ASN A 15 -1.61 -25.42 -3.15
C ASN A 15 -0.13 -25.14 -3.51
N PHE A 16 0.10 -24.17 -4.41
CA PHE A 16 1.43 -23.72 -4.81
C PHE A 16 1.97 -22.56 -3.96
N ALA A 17 1.16 -22.05 -3.01
CA ALA A 17 1.57 -20.93 -2.17
C ALA A 17 2.74 -21.32 -1.28
N THR A 18 3.84 -20.58 -1.38
CA THR A 18 5.02 -20.74 -0.52
C THR A 18 4.98 -19.67 0.57
N LYS A 19 5.05 -20.09 1.83
CA LYS A 19 5.07 -19.18 2.96
C LYS A 19 6.45 -18.52 3.09
N LEU A 20 6.51 -17.19 2.97
CA LEU A 20 7.72 -16.42 3.15
C LEU A 20 7.95 -16.04 4.63
N PRO A 21 9.22 -15.96 5.09
CA PRO A 21 9.54 -15.42 6.41
C PRO A 21 9.07 -13.97 6.55
N ARG A 22 8.53 -13.62 7.73
CA ARG A 22 8.00 -12.27 8.00
C ARG A 22 9.02 -11.15 7.74
N LYS A 23 10.28 -11.35 8.11
CA LYS A 23 11.37 -10.37 7.88
C LYS A 23 11.61 -10.09 6.40
N VAL A 24 11.46 -11.11 5.53
CA VAL A 24 11.61 -10.96 4.08
C VAL A 24 10.47 -10.11 3.51
N ILE A 25 9.23 -10.33 3.97
CA ILE A 25 8.08 -9.51 3.57
C ILE A 25 8.29 -8.06 3.99
N GLN A 26 8.72 -7.82 5.24
CA GLN A 26 9.01 -6.47 5.73
C GLN A 26 10.12 -5.78 4.93
N MET A 27 11.17 -6.52 4.56
CA MET A 27 12.24 -5.99 3.70
C MET A 27 11.68 -5.60 2.33
N GLY A 28 10.87 -6.45 1.71
CA GLY A 28 10.20 -6.16 0.43
C GLY A 28 9.33 -4.90 0.50
N MET A 29 8.57 -4.72 1.59
CA MET A 29 7.75 -3.52 1.81
C MET A 29 8.61 -2.25 1.90
N ARG A 30 9.72 -2.29 2.66
CA ARG A 30 10.65 -1.14 2.75
C ARG A 30 11.23 -0.77 1.39
N VAL A 31 11.67 -1.76 0.62
CA VAL A 31 12.22 -1.55 -0.72
C VAL A 31 11.16 -0.93 -1.65
N ALA A 32 9.95 -1.48 -1.66
CA ALA A 32 8.86 -0.97 -2.50
C ALA A 32 8.48 0.48 -2.15
N LEU A 33 8.32 0.80 -0.87
CA LEU A 33 8.03 2.17 -0.43
C LEU A 33 9.17 3.13 -0.76
N SER A 34 10.43 2.74 -0.52
CA SER A 34 11.58 3.58 -0.84
C SER A 34 11.71 3.85 -2.35
N ALA A 35 11.35 2.89 -3.19
CA ALA A 35 11.28 3.08 -4.63
C ALA A 35 10.23 4.14 -5.00
N ARG A 36 9.01 4.07 -4.41
CA ARG A 36 7.96 5.07 -4.65
C ARG A 36 8.34 6.47 -4.18
N VAL A 37 9.08 6.58 -3.08
CA VAL A 37 9.63 7.88 -2.62
C VAL A 37 10.64 8.43 -3.63
N LYS A 38 11.60 7.61 -4.09
CA LYS A 38 12.61 8.02 -5.09
C LYS A 38 12.01 8.44 -6.42
N GLU A 39 10.92 7.81 -6.83
CA GLU A 39 10.17 8.14 -8.04
C GLU A 39 9.24 9.36 -7.88
N HIS A 40 9.20 9.98 -6.69
CA HIS A 40 8.26 11.06 -6.33
C HIS A 40 6.78 10.68 -6.50
N ASN A 41 6.47 9.41 -6.43
CA ASN A 41 5.14 8.83 -6.63
C ASN A 41 4.42 8.45 -5.32
N LEU A 42 5.06 8.66 -4.17
CA LEU A 42 4.42 8.53 -2.87
C LEU A 42 3.96 9.90 -2.38
N ARG A 43 2.71 9.99 -1.95
CA ARG A 43 2.11 11.19 -1.37
C ARG A 43 1.48 10.85 -0.02
N ILE A 44 1.61 11.75 0.92
CA ILE A 44 0.92 11.66 2.22
C ILE A 44 -0.11 12.76 2.27
N VAL A 45 -1.31 12.42 2.68
CA VAL A 45 -2.43 13.34 2.87
C VAL A 45 -2.88 13.25 4.32
N GLU A 46 -3.43 14.33 4.84
CA GLU A 46 -3.84 14.42 6.23
C GLU A 46 -4.93 13.40 6.57
N SER A 47 -5.92 13.25 5.70
CA SER A 47 -6.99 12.26 5.83
C SER A 47 -7.59 11.90 4.48
N LEU A 48 -8.01 10.64 4.35
CA LEU A 48 -8.81 10.15 3.22
C LEU A 48 -10.30 10.18 3.51
N GLU A 49 -10.71 10.73 4.64
CA GLU A 49 -12.11 10.90 5.00
C GLU A 49 -12.71 12.14 4.37
N TRP A 50 -13.99 12.03 4.13
CA TRP A 50 -14.86 13.11 3.72
C TRP A 50 -15.34 13.91 4.96
N PRO A 51 -15.51 15.23 4.95
CA PRO A 51 -15.65 16.13 3.80
C PRO A 51 -14.38 16.91 3.39
N HIS A 52 -13.26 16.75 4.09
CA HIS A 52 -12.17 17.72 4.02
C HIS A 52 -11.42 17.74 2.68
N MET A 53 -11.35 16.65 1.98
CA MET A 53 -10.50 16.55 0.79
C MET A 53 -11.21 16.07 -0.47
N TRP A 54 -12.32 15.35 -0.36
CA TRP A 54 -12.97 14.68 -1.47
C TRP A 54 -14.41 15.14 -1.67
N PRO A 55 -14.79 15.55 -2.89
CA PRO A 55 -16.14 15.98 -3.18
C PRO A 55 -17.07 14.79 -3.33
N HIS A 56 -18.07 14.68 -2.47
CA HIS A 56 -19.18 13.73 -2.56
C HIS A 56 -18.93 12.33 -3.14
N THR A 57 -19.69 11.36 -2.75
CA THR A 57 -19.66 9.94 -3.17
C THR A 57 -19.79 9.71 -4.69
N LYS A 58 -19.97 10.77 -5.48
CA LYS A 58 -20.13 10.68 -6.95
C LYS A 58 -18.78 10.49 -7.64
N THR A 59 -18.67 9.45 -8.46
CA THR A 59 -17.49 9.13 -9.28
C THR A 59 -17.03 10.30 -10.18
N LYS A 60 -17.98 11.07 -10.75
CA LYS A 60 -17.69 12.24 -11.59
C LYS A 60 -16.82 13.27 -10.86
N ASN A 61 -17.15 13.55 -9.61
CA ASN A 61 -16.41 14.52 -8.80
C ASN A 61 -15.02 13.99 -8.44
N MET A 62 -14.92 12.70 -8.15
CA MET A 62 -13.63 12.04 -7.91
C MET A 62 -12.71 12.14 -9.13
N VAL A 63 -13.21 11.83 -10.32
CA VAL A 63 -12.45 11.95 -11.57
C VAL A 63 -11.98 13.37 -11.82
N ARG A 64 -12.87 14.37 -11.60
CA ARG A 64 -12.49 15.79 -11.74
C ARG A 64 -11.37 16.14 -10.79
N ARG A 65 -11.48 15.76 -9.52
CA ARG A 65 -10.46 16.05 -8.50
C ARG A 65 -9.12 15.39 -8.81
N LEU A 66 -9.13 14.13 -9.27
CA LEU A 66 -7.91 13.43 -9.68
C LEU A 66 -7.21 14.14 -10.85
N LYS A 67 -7.97 14.67 -11.81
CA LYS A 67 -7.42 15.46 -12.92
C LYS A 67 -6.83 16.79 -12.45
N GLU A 68 -7.51 17.50 -11.57
CA GLU A 68 -7.01 18.76 -10.96
C GLU A 68 -5.69 18.55 -10.23
N LEU A 69 -5.52 17.41 -9.55
CA LEU A 69 -4.30 17.05 -8.84
C LEU A 69 -3.21 16.43 -9.75
N GLY A 70 -3.51 16.23 -11.05
CA GLY A 70 -2.61 15.53 -11.96
C GLY A 70 -2.43 14.04 -11.61
N TRP A 71 -3.44 13.41 -11.00
CA TRP A 71 -3.42 12.02 -10.56
C TRP A 71 -4.30 11.11 -11.42
N ASP A 72 -4.36 11.37 -12.70
CA ASP A 72 -5.15 10.57 -13.68
C ASP A 72 -4.50 9.23 -14.06
N HIS A 73 -3.29 8.96 -13.58
CA HIS A 73 -2.64 7.65 -13.68
C HIS A 73 -3.17 6.68 -12.62
N LYS A 74 -2.74 5.40 -12.71
CA LYS A 74 -3.10 4.37 -11.73
C LYS A 74 -2.64 4.79 -10.33
N THR A 75 -3.59 5.02 -9.43
CA THR A 75 -3.36 5.51 -8.07
C THR A 75 -3.97 4.57 -7.05
N LEU A 76 -3.19 4.21 -6.03
CA LEU A 76 -3.62 3.43 -4.89
C LEU A 76 -3.78 4.33 -3.67
N PHE A 77 -4.95 4.32 -3.06
CA PHE A 77 -5.22 4.97 -1.78
C PHE A 77 -5.13 3.95 -0.66
N VAL A 78 -4.35 4.26 0.35
CA VAL A 78 -4.12 3.40 1.51
C VAL A 78 -4.50 4.16 2.78
N THR A 79 -5.47 3.62 3.51
CA THR A 79 -5.88 4.17 4.81
C THR A 79 -5.28 3.39 5.97
N GLY A 80 -4.95 4.07 7.06
CA GLY A 80 -4.54 3.46 8.33
C GLY A 80 -5.66 2.81 9.10
N LYS A 81 -6.90 3.15 8.79
CA LYS A 81 -8.09 2.58 9.44
C LYS A 81 -8.30 1.12 9.03
N ASP A 82 -8.99 0.37 9.88
CA ASP A 82 -9.33 -1.03 9.60
C ASP A 82 -10.25 -1.19 8.39
N VAL A 83 -11.05 -0.17 8.11
CA VAL A 83 -12.01 -0.17 7.00
C VAL A 83 -11.81 1.06 6.13
N VAL A 84 -11.82 0.86 4.81
CA VAL A 84 -11.77 1.97 3.85
C VAL A 84 -13.01 2.86 4.03
N PRO A 85 -12.85 4.20 4.11
CA PRO A 85 -13.97 5.13 4.25
C PRO A 85 -15.02 4.89 3.16
N THR A 86 -16.28 4.80 3.55
CA THR A 86 -17.39 4.45 2.64
C THR A 86 -17.51 5.41 1.46
N GLY A 87 -17.33 6.70 1.69
CA GLY A 87 -17.35 7.72 0.64
C GLY A 87 -16.25 7.51 -0.41
N LEU A 88 -15.03 7.20 0.02
CA LEU A 88 -13.92 6.88 -0.87
C LEU A 88 -14.21 5.58 -1.65
N LYS A 89 -14.63 4.52 -0.98
CA LYS A 89 -14.96 3.23 -1.59
C LYS A 89 -16.05 3.35 -2.65
N GLN A 90 -17.11 4.12 -2.38
CA GLN A 90 -18.21 4.34 -3.32
C GLN A 90 -17.78 5.16 -4.54
N SER A 91 -17.00 6.23 -4.32
CA SER A 91 -16.56 7.13 -5.40
C SER A 91 -15.52 6.49 -6.32
N THR A 92 -14.74 5.53 -5.83
CA THR A 92 -13.65 4.87 -6.57
C THR A 92 -14.03 3.51 -7.13
N GLY A 93 -15.07 2.85 -6.62
CA GLY A 93 -15.40 1.46 -6.91
C GLY A 93 -15.59 1.12 -8.40
N ASN A 94 -15.98 2.09 -9.23
CA ASN A 94 -16.12 1.92 -10.67
C ASN A 94 -14.96 2.50 -11.50
N LEU A 95 -13.86 2.91 -10.85
CA LEU A 95 -12.70 3.50 -11.54
C LEU A 95 -11.58 2.46 -11.68
N LEU A 96 -11.33 2.01 -12.91
CA LEU A 96 -10.29 1.01 -13.21
C LEU A 96 -8.87 1.47 -12.86
N LYS A 97 -8.64 2.79 -12.82
CA LYS A 97 -7.33 3.39 -12.53
C LYS A 97 -7.14 3.74 -11.06
N VAL A 98 -8.08 3.43 -10.20
CA VAL A 98 -8.02 3.77 -8.77
C VAL A 98 -8.26 2.51 -7.95
N GLY A 99 -7.36 2.26 -7.01
CA GLY A 99 -7.50 1.20 -6.01
C GLY A 99 -7.60 1.79 -4.62
N THR A 100 -8.29 1.11 -3.73
CA THR A 100 -8.37 1.47 -2.31
C THR A 100 -8.09 0.24 -1.45
N THR A 101 -7.29 0.40 -0.43
CA THR A 101 -6.94 -0.68 0.51
C THR A 101 -6.63 -0.11 1.88
N THR A 102 -6.49 -0.97 2.87
CA THR A 102 -6.04 -0.59 4.22
C THR A 102 -4.56 -0.90 4.38
N ALA A 103 -3.88 -0.23 5.30
CA ALA A 103 -2.46 -0.46 5.60
C ALA A 103 -2.17 -1.91 6.01
N HIS A 104 -3.15 -2.57 6.66
CA HIS A 104 -3.04 -3.97 7.08
C HIS A 104 -3.11 -4.97 5.93
N GLN A 105 -3.83 -4.63 4.85
CA GLN A 105 -4.09 -5.53 3.72
C GLN A 105 -3.14 -5.32 2.55
N VAL A 106 -2.50 -4.14 2.48
CA VAL A 106 -1.62 -3.83 1.36
C VAL A 106 -0.40 -4.76 1.34
N GLY A 107 -0.15 -5.35 0.18
CA GLY A 107 1.02 -6.21 -0.05
C GLY A 107 2.12 -5.52 -0.86
N VAL A 108 3.30 -6.14 -0.91
CA VAL A 108 4.42 -5.67 -1.76
C VAL A 108 3.99 -5.57 -3.22
N TYR A 109 3.20 -6.54 -3.68
CA TYR A 109 2.68 -6.55 -5.05
C TYR A 109 1.85 -5.32 -5.37
N ASP A 110 0.99 -4.89 -4.45
CA ASP A 110 0.14 -3.72 -4.65
C ASP A 110 0.97 -2.45 -4.79
N LEU A 111 1.99 -2.28 -3.95
CA LEU A 111 2.91 -1.14 -4.05
C LEU A 111 3.70 -1.11 -5.36
N VAL A 112 4.00 -2.27 -5.94
CA VAL A 112 4.71 -2.37 -7.24
C VAL A 112 3.75 -2.21 -8.41
N LYS A 113 2.54 -2.77 -8.31
CA LYS A 113 1.51 -2.71 -9.36
C LYS A 113 1.00 -1.29 -9.60
N TRP A 114 0.84 -0.51 -8.53
CA TRP A 114 0.31 0.83 -8.59
C TRP A 114 1.45 1.85 -8.61
N PRO A 115 1.65 2.58 -9.73
CA PRO A 115 2.76 3.54 -9.82
C PRO A 115 2.65 4.64 -8.77
N ARG A 116 1.46 5.16 -8.51
CA ARG A 116 1.25 6.19 -7.48
C ARG A 116 0.58 5.62 -6.25
N VAL A 117 1.11 5.97 -5.09
CA VAL A 117 0.58 5.56 -3.79
C VAL A 117 0.28 6.81 -2.96
N VAL A 118 -0.92 6.88 -2.43
CA VAL A 118 -1.38 7.95 -1.55
C VAL A 118 -1.72 7.32 -0.20
N LEU A 119 -1.00 7.72 0.83
CA LEU A 119 -1.21 7.28 2.20
C LEU A 119 -1.94 8.37 2.97
N ASP A 120 -2.82 8.01 3.88
CA ASP A 120 -3.21 8.93 4.94
C ASP A 120 -2.15 8.98 6.05
N LEU A 121 -2.25 9.95 6.93
CA LEU A 121 -1.28 10.13 8.02
C LEU A 121 -1.26 8.91 8.95
N GLU A 122 -2.41 8.32 9.24
CA GLU A 122 -2.54 7.13 10.08
C GLU A 122 -1.84 5.91 9.43
N ALA A 123 -1.98 5.74 8.10
CA ALA A 123 -1.28 4.67 7.38
C ALA A 123 0.24 4.88 7.38
N ALA A 124 0.71 6.12 7.22
CA ALA A 124 2.13 6.43 7.27
C ALA A 124 2.72 6.07 8.66
N GLN A 125 2.06 6.48 9.74
CA GLN A 125 2.45 6.13 11.11
C GLN A 125 2.43 4.62 11.35
N TRP A 126 1.42 3.92 10.81
CA TRP A 126 1.35 2.46 10.89
C TRP A 126 2.55 1.80 10.20
N PHE A 127 2.92 2.25 9.00
CA PHE A 127 4.10 1.73 8.30
C PHE A 127 5.40 2.04 9.05
N GLU A 128 5.54 3.22 9.62
CA GLU A 128 6.70 3.57 10.45
C GLU A 128 6.83 2.64 11.66
N HIS A 129 5.73 2.35 12.34
CA HIS A 129 5.73 1.43 13.47
C HIS A 129 6.05 -0.01 13.05
N GLN A 130 5.46 -0.52 11.96
CA GLN A 130 5.63 -1.92 11.53
C GLN A 130 6.95 -2.18 10.82
N LEU A 131 7.45 -1.21 10.07
CA LEU A 131 8.63 -1.35 9.22
C LEU A 131 9.85 -0.61 9.79
N GLY A 132 9.65 0.27 10.74
CA GLY A 132 10.73 0.99 11.43
C GLY A 132 11.75 0.01 12.01
N LYS A 133 13.02 0.36 11.98
CA LYS A 133 14.01 -0.34 12.80
C LYS A 133 13.65 -0.05 14.25
N PRO A 134 13.72 -1.05 15.16
CA PRO A 134 13.65 -0.74 16.58
C PRO A 134 14.69 0.36 16.82
N GLN A 135 14.24 1.49 17.35
CA GLN A 135 15.15 2.57 17.74
C GLN A 135 16.14 1.94 18.71
N LEU A 136 17.38 1.74 18.29
CA LEU A 136 18.45 1.57 19.27
C LEU A 136 18.41 2.87 20.04
N ASN A 137 18.06 2.79 21.33
CA ASN A 137 18.18 3.91 22.24
C ASN A 137 19.61 4.42 22.08
N ARG A 138 19.78 5.46 21.29
CA ARG A 138 20.95 6.30 21.37
C ARG A 138 20.65 7.20 22.57
N ASP A 139 20.82 6.64 23.73
CA ASP A 139 21.08 7.41 24.92
C ASP A 139 22.42 8.11 24.65
N VAL A 140 22.31 9.26 23.99
CA VAL A 140 23.38 10.23 23.96
C VAL A 140 23.42 10.75 25.38
N THR A 141 24.21 10.11 26.21
CA THR A 141 24.73 10.72 27.45
C THR A 141 25.47 11.97 26.99
N VAL A 142 24.80 13.11 27.05
CA VAL A 142 25.44 14.40 27.01
C VAL A 142 26.17 14.50 28.36
N GLU A 143 27.44 14.12 28.38
CA GLU A 143 28.32 14.46 29.46
C GLU A 143 28.44 15.98 29.46
N HIS A 144 27.72 16.61 30.37
CA HIS A 144 28.01 17.97 30.79
C HIS A 144 29.36 17.95 31.53
N SER A 145 30.44 18.22 30.82
CA SER A 145 31.67 18.67 31.43
C SER A 145 31.41 20.03 32.04
N VAL A 146 31.29 20.03 33.36
CA VAL A 146 31.35 21.21 34.21
C VAL A 146 32.83 21.60 34.32
N GLU A 147 33.19 22.78 33.86
CA GLU A 147 34.27 23.61 34.37
C GLU A 147 33.74 25.02 34.61
#